data_25fdd5c224b4e627152aca71243be7ce
#
_entry.id   25fdd5c224b4e627152aca71243be7ce
#
_cell.length_a   1.000
_cell.length_b   1.000
_cell.length_c   1.000
_cell.angle_alpha   90.00
_cell.angle_beta   90.00
_cell.angle_gamma   90.00
#
_symmetry.space_group_name_H-M   'P 1'
#
loop_
_entity.id
_entity.type
_entity.pdbx_description
1 polymer ?
#
loop_
_entity_poly.entity_id
_entity_poly.type
_entity_poly.pdbx_seq_one_letter_code
_entity_poly.pdbx_strand_id
1 'polypeptide(L)'
;MHARSYDLFLDIDFPGLAFQGRVTIDLESETNVILDCLDLEVLNVKANGRNVQFEKKDDTLVVKTGALNGTLEIEYRGAIPDIMVGIYRAPYNGSYLITTQFEAAHARRMFPCIDRPDQKAEFKLSVRIDTSLHAISNMPLESERLDSVKKTITFKKTPRMSTYLLYLGIGRFDESIERSGEIDIIIATTFGKSGRKKFATEIAKKSIDFCENYFGIRYMLPKIHLVAIPEFAAGAMENWGAITFRETALQADEASSVIARKRVAEVIAHELVHMWFGDLVTMRWWNDLWLNESFATLMAYKVVDSIYPHWKVWQDFLLNDTSAAMARDSLNNTHPVEAEVKSPNEIAQIFDDISYGKGACVLRMIEAYVGADAFRKGLQNFLTWHQFGNADGQEFWNSLEKASGRDLSQVLS
;
A
#
# COMPACT_ATOMS: atom_id res chain seq x y z
N MET A 1 15.40 3.89 -17.63
CA MET A 1 13.95 3.99 -17.93
C MET A 1 13.23 4.51 -16.70
N HIS A 2 12.36 5.49 -16.87
CA HIS A 2 11.60 6.09 -15.77
C HIS A 2 10.20 6.50 -16.26
N ALA A 3 9.15 6.06 -15.57
CA ALA A 3 7.78 6.46 -15.83
C ALA A 3 7.40 7.68 -14.97
N ARG A 4 6.84 8.71 -15.59
CA ARG A 4 6.35 9.92 -14.91
C ARG A 4 4.89 9.77 -14.47
N SER A 5 4.07 9.16 -15.33
CA SER A 5 2.66 8.94 -15.03
C SER A 5 2.05 7.77 -15.81
N TYR A 6 0.98 7.22 -15.25
CA TYR A 6 0.12 6.21 -15.85
C TYR A 6 -1.31 6.74 -15.93
N ASP A 7 -1.92 6.73 -17.13
CA ASP A 7 -3.35 6.94 -17.33
C ASP A 7 -3.98 5.60 -17.68
N LEU A 8 -4.77 5.07 -16.74
CA LEU A 8 -5.36 3.73 -16.78
C LEU A 8 -6.85 3.82 -17.09
N PHE A 9 -7.30 3.06 -18.08
CA PHE A 9 -8.71 2.82 -18.35
C PHE A 9 -8.99 1.32 -18.36
N LEU A 10 -9.99 0.88 -17.57
CA LEU A 10 -10.44 -0.51 -17.50
C LEU A 10 -11.94 -0.58 -17.82
N ASP A 11 -12.32 -1.40 -18.78
CA ASP A 11 -13.71 -1.79 -19.02
C ASP A 11 -13.94 -3.18 -18.42
N ILE A 12 -14.71 -3.24 -17.34
CA ILE A 12 -14.93 -4.45 -16.55
C ILE A 12 -16.16 -5.19 -17.08
N ASP A 13 -15.99 -6.45 -17.39
CA ASP A 13 -17.05 -7.44 -17.51
C ASP A 13 -17.22 -8.12 -16.15
N PHE A 14 -18.09 -7.54 -15.30
CA PHE A 14 -18.25 -8.03 -13.93
C PHE A 14 -18.78 -9.47 -13.90
N PRO A 15 -19.84 -9.87 -14.64
CA PRO A 15 -20.30 -11.25 -14.68
C PRO A 15 -19.31 -12.22 -15.34
N GLY A 16 -18.62 -11.79 -16.38
CA GLY A 16 -17.68 -12.62 -17.13
C GLY A 16 -16.30 -12.73 -16.46
N LEU A 17 -16.06 -12.01 -15.37
CA LEU A 17 -14.79 -11.98 -14.64
C LEU A 17 -13.58 -11.71 -15.54
N ALA A 18 -13.71 -10.70 -16.38
CA ALA A 18 -12.72 -10.30 -17.35
C ALA A 18 -12.67 -8.76 -17.47
N PHE A 19 -11.62 -8.25 -18.07
CA PHE A 19 -11.51 -6.82 -18.37
C PHE A 19 -10.74 -6.56 -19.67
N GLN A 20 -11.05 -5.45 -20.29
CA GLN A 20 -10.23 -4.82 -21.31
C GLN A 20 -9.59 -3.57 -20.72
N GLY A 21 -8.29 -3.40 -20.95
CA GLY A 21 -7.52 -2.30 -20.41
C GLY A 21 -6.82 -1.51 -21.49
N ARG A 22 -6.63 -0.24 -21.21
CA ARG A 22 -5.69 0.64 -21.91
C ARG A 22 -4.89 1.40 -20.87
N VAL A 23 -3.58 1.37 -21.02
CA VAL A 23 -2.66 2.20 -20.24
C VAL A 23 -1.89 3.13 -21.17
N THR A 24 -1.85 4.41 -20.82
CA THR A 24 -0.95 5.39 -21.44
C THR A 24 0.11 5.76 -20.41
N ILE A 25 1.37 5.45 -20.70
CA ILE A 25 2.52 5.70 -19.84
C ILE A 25 3.30 6.88 -20.42
N ASP A 26 3.46 7.95 -19.66
CA ASP A 26 4.43 9.00 -19.97
C ASP A 26 5.78 8.61 -19.37
N LEU A 27 6.76 8.34 -20.21
CA LEU A 27 8.04 7.78 -19.78
C LEU A 27 9.24 8.28 -20.60
N GLU A 28 10.41 8.05 -20.02
CA GLU A 28 11.69 8.26 -20.66
C GLU A 28 12.54 6.99 -20.61
N SER A 29 13.09 6.60 -21.76
CA SER A 29 13.99 5.45 -21.90
C SER A 29 15.07 5.75 -22.95
N GLU A 30 16.31 5.37 -22.67
CA GLU A 30 17.43 5.48 -23.64
C GLU A 30 17.48 4.30 -24.62
N THR A 31 16.75 3.24 -24.34
CA THR A 31 16.73 1.99 -25.10
C THR A 31 15.31 1.55 -25.37
N ASN A 32 15.10 0.34 -25.87
CA ASN A 32 13.79 -0.29 -25.93
C ASN A 32 13.12 -0.29 -24.54
N VAL A 33 11.79 -0.08 -24.54
CA VAL A 33 11.02 -0.13 -23.31
C VAL A 33 10.77 -1.57 -22.89
N ILE A 34 11.07 -1.90 -21.64
CA ILE A 34 10.84 -3.20 -21.04
C ILE A 34 9.91 -3.02 -19.84
N LEU A 35 8.73 -3.63 -19.90
CA LEU A 35 7.73 -3.55 -18.84
C LEU A 35 7.47 -4.94 -18.25
N ASP A 36 7.12 -4.95 -16.97
CA ASP A 36 6.52 -6.11 -16.32
C ASP A 36 5.07 -6.27 -16.80
N CYS A 37 4.69 -7.50 -17.19
CA CYS A 37 3.38 -7.79 -17.76
C CYS A 37 3.08 -9.29 -17.60
N LEU A 38 2.24 -9.65 -16.63
CA LEU A 38 1.93 -11.04 -16.30
C LEU A 38 0.44 -11.30 -16.40
N ASP A 39 0.06 -12.46 -16.97
CA ASP A 39 -1.33 -12.90 -17.14
C ASP A 39 -2.21 -11.95 -17.99
N LEU A 40 -1.58 -11.12 -18.81
CA LEU A 40 -2.25 -10.19 -19.72
C LEU A 40 -1.96 -10.56 -21.16
N GLU A 41 -2.97 -10.43 -22.03
CA GLU A 41 -2.82 -10.50 -23.48
C GLU A 41 -2.71 -9.07 -24.03
N VAL A 42 -1.56 -8.73 -24.59
CA VAL A 42 -1.31 -7.42 -25.21
C VAL A 42 -1.85 -7.46 -26.64
N LEU A 43 -2.72 -6.50 -26.96
CA LEU A 43 -3.42 -6.44 -28.25
C LEU A 43 -2.76 -5.47 -29.23
N ASN A 44 -2.33 -4.31 -28.72
CA ASN A 44 -1.74 -3.25 -29.53
C ASN A 44 -0.81 -2.36 -28.70
N VAL A 45 0.24 -1.85 -29.33
CA VAL A 45 1.18 -0.91 -28.69
C VAL A 45 1.51 0.25 -29.63
N LYS A 46 1.40 1.48 -29.10
CA LYS A 46 1.77 2.70 -29.84
C LYS A 46 2.78 3.52 -29.02
N ALA A 47 3.85 3.96 -29.67
CA ALA A 47 4.79 4.95 -29.12
C ALA A 47 4.58 6.29 -29.83
N ASN A 48 4.32 7.37 -29.07
CA ASN A 48 4.00 8.70 -29.60
C ASN A 48 2.94 8.66 -30.72
N GLY A 49 1.87 7.85 -30.52
CA GLY A 49 0.75 7.67 -31.44
C GLY A 49 1.01 6.78 -32.66
N ARG A 50 2.19 6.19 -32.82
CA ARG A 50 2.54 5.30 -33.93
C ARG A 50 2.65 3.86 -33.46
N ASN A 51 2.09 2.91 -34.22
CA ASN A 51 2.22 1.48 -33.92
C ASN A 51 3.69 1.08 -33.93
N VAL A 52 4.08 0.30 -32.93
CA VAL A 52 5.44 -0.24 -32.77
C VAL A 52 5.40 -1.74 -32.56
N GLN A 53 6.48 -2.43 -32.94
CA GLN A 53 6.62 -3.85 -32.71
C GLN A 53 6.87 -4.12 -31.22
N PHE A 54 6.27 -5.19 -30.73
CA PHE A 54 6.47 -5.66 -29.36
C PHE A 54 6.56 -7.19 -29.32
N GLU A 55 7.15 -7.68 -28.26
CA GLU A 55 7.24 -9.11 -27.95
C GLU A 55 6.90 -9.30 -26.46
N LYS A 56 5.89 -10.13 -26.16
CA LYS A 56 5.59 -10.55 -24.79
C LYS A 56 6.17 -11.95 -24.59
N LYS A 57 7.02 -12.08 -23.57
CA LYS A 57 7.61 -13.34 -23.17
C LYS A 57 7.50 -13.48 -21.65
N ASP A 58 6.86 -14.55 -21.20
CA ASP A 58 6.60 -14.86 -19.80
C ASP A 58 5.94 -13.66 -19.08
N ASP A 59 6.64 -13.04 -18.15
CA ASP A 59 6.20 -11.89 -17.36
C ASP A 59 6.72 -10.52 -17.87
N THR A 60 7.31 -10.49 -19.06
CA THR A 60 7.97 -9.32 -19.63
C THR A 60 7.37 -8.91 -20.98
N LEU A 61 7.15 -7.62 -21.17
CA LEU A 61 6.77 -6.99 -22.44
C LEU A 61 7.93 -6.12 -22.94
N VAL A 62 8.55 -6.52 -24.05
CA VAL A 62 9.59 -5.76 -24.72
C VAL A 62 8.97 -4.99 -25.89
N VAL A 63 9.08 -3.66 -25.89
CA VAL A 63 8.57 -2.78 -26.94
C VAL A 63 9.76 -2.18 -27.69
N LYS A 64 9.82 -2.41 -29.00
CA LYS A 64 10.93 -2.00 -29.89
C LYS A 64 10.81 -0.50 -30.24
N THR A 65 11.03 0.35 -29.26
CA THR A 65 10.93 1.82 -29.42
C THR A 65 12.26 2.45 -29.83
N GLY A 66 13.40 1.82 -29.51
CA GLY A 66 14.65 2.55 -29.35
C GLY A 66 14.55 3.53 -28.19
N ALA A 67 15.29 4.63 -28.25
CA ALA A 67 15.13 5.71 -27.26
C ALA A 67 13.74 6.35 -27.39
N LEU A 68 13.07 6.55 -26.26
CA LEU A 68 11.73 7.14 -26.17
C LEU A 68 11.69 8.18 -25.06
N ASN A 69 11.23 9.39 -25.39
CA ASN A 69 10.77 10.39 -24.45
C ASN A 69 9.37 10.84 -24.88
N GLY A 70 8.35 10.41 -24.16
CA GLY A 70 6.96 10.64 -24.54
C GLY A 70 6.01 9.56 -24.07
N THR A 71 4.99 9.25 -24.88
CA THR A 71 3.90 8.38 -24.49
C THR A 71 4.00 6.99 -25.11
N LEU A 72 3.72 5.98 -24.29
CA LEU A 72 3.49 4.60 -24.71
C LEU A 72 2.05 4.23 -24.37
N GLU A 73 1.24 3.94 -25.39
CA GLU A 73 -0.14 3.45 -25.22
C GLU A 73 -0.16 1.94 -25.47
N ILE A 74 -0.77 1.19 -24.55
CA ILE A 74 -0.88 -0.26 -24.63
C ILE A 74 -2.34 -0.64 -24.42
N GLU A 75 -2.90 -1.39 -25.37
CA GLU A 75 -4.22 -2.02 -25.28
C GLU A 75 -4.03 -3.50 -24.93
N TYR A 76 -4.78 -3.99 -23.96
CA TYR A 76 -4.62 -5.34 -23.43
C TYR A 76 -5.93 -5.86 -22.85
N ARG A 77 -5.97 -7.16 -22.54
CA ARG A 77 -7.07 -7.78 -21.80
C ARG A 77 -6.56 -8.79 -20.78
N GLY A 78 -7.37 -9.04 -19.76
CA GLY A 78 -7.05 -9.99 -18.70
C GLY A 78 -8.29 -10.64 -18.11
N ALA A 79 -8.07 -11.74 -17.39
CA ALA A 79 -9.07 -12.41 -16.58
C ALA A 79 -9.01 -11.91 -15.13
N ILE A 80 -10.09 -12.10 -14.38
CA ILE A 80 -10.20 -11.79 -12.95
C ILE A 80 -10.32 -13.12 -12.19
N PRO A 81 -9.21 -13.71 -11.75
CA PRO A 81 -9.19 -15.01 -11.09
C PRO A 81 -9.60 -14.95 -9.62
N ASP A 82 -9.64 -16.12 -8.95
CA ASP A 82 -9.91 -16.25 -7.51
C ASP A 82 -8.63 -16.24 -6.63
N ILE A 83 -7.47 -15.95 -7.21
CA ILE A 83 -6.21 -15.85 -6.47
C ILE A 83 -6.10 -14.47 -5.82
N MET A 84 -5.79 -14.40 -4.54
CA MET A 84 -5.77 -13.16 -3.73
C MET A 84 -4.55 -12.26 -4.00
N VAL A 85 -4.13 -12.13 -5.27
CA VAL A 85 -3.06 -11.22 -5.74
C VAL A 85 -3.41 -10.67 -7.14
N GLY A 86 -2.91 -9.49 -7.47
CA GLY A 86 -3.28 -8.79 -8.69
C GLY A 86 -4.71 -8.23 -8.59
N ILE A 87 -5.47 -8.30 -9.67
CA ILE A 87 -6.91 -8.07 -9.67
C ILE A 87 -7.63 -9.41 -9.52
N TYR A 88 -8.55 -9.53 -8.54
CA TYR A 88 -9.17 -10.81 -8.24
C TYR A 88 -10.62 -10.69 -7.74
N ARG A 89 -11.33 -11.81 -7.73
CA ARG A 89 -12.69 -11.94 -7.19
C ARG A 89 -12.63 -12.33 -5.71
N ALA A 90 -13.30 -11.56 -4.86
CA ALA A 90 -13.45 -11.80 -3.41
C ALA A 90 -14.92 -12.16 -3.10
N PRO A 91 -15.28 -13.45 -2.96
CA PRO A 91 -16.67 -13.89 -2.77
C PRO A 91 -17.21 -13.58 -1.37
N TYR A 92 -18.51 -13.27 -1.28
CA TYR A 92 -19.26 -13.15 -0.03
C TYR A 92 -20.76 -13.37 -0.24
N ASN A 93 -21.40 -14.15 0.64
CA ASN A 93 -22.87 -14.31 0.71
C ASN A 93 -23.57 -14.54 -0.64
N GLY A 94 -23.00 -15.38 -1.51
CA GLY A 94 -23.54 -15.66 -2.85
C GLY A 94 -23.31 -14.54 -3.88
N SER A 95 -22.54 -13.50 -3.52
CA SER A 95 -22.08 -12.43 -4.39
C SER A 95 -20.54 -12.34 -4.33
N TYR A 96 -19.95 -11.28 -4.86
CA TYR A 96 -18.51 -11.01 -4.77
C TYR A 96 -18.19 -9.52 -4.95
N LEU A 97 -16.97 -9.16 -4.56
CA LEU A 97 -16.28 -7.94 -4.96
C LEU A 97 -15.20 -8.30 -5.98
N ILE A 98 -14.87 -7.36 -6.85
CA ILE A 98 -13.58 -7.36 -7.55
C ILE A 98 -12.69 -6.40 -6.78
N THR A 99 -11.49 -6.84 -6.42
CA THR A 99 -10.54 -6.02 -5.65
C THR A 99 -9.12 -6.29 -6.10
N THR A 100 -8.19 -5.46 -5.66
CA THR A 100 -6.77 -5.60 -6.01
C THR A 100 -5.91 -5.81 -4.78
N GLN A 101 -4.82 -6.59 -4.93
CA GLN A 101 -3.71 -6.70 -3.99
C GLN A 101 -2.41 -6.75 -4.80
N PHE A 102 -1.62 -5.68 -4.75
CA PHE A 102 -0.46 -5.54 -5.62
C PHE A 102 0.88 -5.73 -4.91
N GLU A 103 0.94 -5.59 -3.62
CA GLU A 103 2.17 -5.88 -2.91
C GLU A 103 2.52 -7.39 -3.00
N ALA A 104 3.75 -7.71 -3.31
CA ALA A 104 4.89 -6.82 -3.52
C ALA A 104 5.03 -6.36 -5.00
N ALA A 105 4.75 -7.23 -5.99
CA ALA A 105 5.01 -7.00 -7.41
C ALA A 105 3.90 -7.65 -8.29
N HIS A 106 2.65 -7.31 -7.97
CA HIS A 106 1.47 -7.87 -8.64
C HIS A 106 0.63 -6.84 -9.41
N ALA A 107 1.06 -5.56 -9.49
CA ALA A 107 0.43 -4.57 -10.36
C ALA A 107 0.51 -4.98 -11.83
N ARG A 108 1.59 -5.66 -12.23
CA ARG A 108 1.81 -6.28 -13.54
C ARG A 108 0.75 -7.28 -13.99
N ARG A 109 -0.13 -7.74 -13.06
CA ARG A 109 -1.27 -8.62 -13.36
C ARG A 109 -2.54 -7.84 -13.73
N MET A 110 -2.57 -6.53 -13.54
CA MET A 110 -3.69 -5.69 -13.95
C MET A 110 -3.32 -4.76 -15.11
N PHE A 111 -2.09 -4.30 -15.20
CA PHE A 111 -1.62 -3.44 -16.30
C PHE A 111 -0.11 -3.57 -16.51
N PRO A 112 0.39 -3.44 -17.76
CA PRO A 112 1.82 -3.38 -18.02
C PRO A 112 2.45 -2.16 -17.36
N CYS A 113 3.53 -2.34 -16.57
CA CYS A 113 4.15 -1.27 -15.80
C CYS A 113 5.63 -1.56 -15.50
N ILE A 114 6.31 -0.61 -14.88
CA ILE A 114 7.59 -0.82 -14.20
C ILE A 114 7.25 -1.13 -12.74
N ASP A 115 7.13 -2.42 -12.41
CA ASP A 115 6.59 -2.89 -11.13
C ASP A 115 7.67 -3.01 -10.06
N ARG A 116 8.17 -1.85 -9.64
CA ARG A 116 9.26 -1.69 -8.66
C ARG A 116 8.95 -0.56 -7.67
N PRO A 117 9.33 -0.69 -6.39
CA PRO A 117 9.03 0.32 -5.38
C PRO A 117 9.73 1.67 -5.64
N ASP A 118 10.92 1.67 -6.27
CA ASP A 118 11.70 2.87 -6.59
C ASP A 118 11.18 3.65 -7.83
N GLN A 119 10.19 3.10 -8.55
CA GLN A 119 9.63 3.72 -9.75
C GLN A 119 8.31 4.42 -9.47
N LYS A 120 8.37 5.45 -8.62
CA LYS A 120 7.18 6.26 -8.29
C LYS A 120 6.71 7.09 -9.47
N ALA A 121 5.41 7.02 -9.73
CA ALA A 121 4.72 7.78 -10.78
C ALA A 121 3.38 8.30 -10.27
N GLU A 122 2.75 9.20 -11.02
CA GLU A 122 1.37 9.63 -10.80
C GLU A 122 0.40 8.70 -11.54
N PHE A 123 -0.72 8.33 -10.91
CA PHE A 123 -1.73 7.45 -11.50
C PHE A 123 -3.05 8.19 -11.68
N LYS A 124 -3.61 8.12 -12.88
CA LYS A 124 -5.00 8.47 -13.15
C LYS A 124 -5.75 7.20 -13.54
N LEU A 125 -6.79 6.85 -12.76
CA LEU A 125 -7.56 5.65 -12.99
C LEU A 125 -8.98 6.00 -13.42
N SER A 126 -9.42 5.37 -14.51
CA SER A 126 -10.81 5.36 -14.97
C SER A 126 -11.31 3.94 -15.09
N VAL A 127 -12.52 3.66 -14.64
CA VAL A 127 -13.10 2.34 -14.72
C VAL A 127 -14.52 2.41 -15.25
N ARG A 128 -14.86 1.56 -16.23
CA ARG A 128 -16.19 1.40 -16.79
C ARG A 128 -16.85 0.14 -16.24
N ILE A 129 -17.95 0.30 -15.52
CA ILE A 129 -18.66 -0.76 -14.78
C ILE A 129 -20.17 -0.64 -14.96
N ASP A 130 -20.93 -1.67 -14.55
CA ASP A 130 -22.38 -1.61 -14.52
C ASP A 130 -22.87 -0.49 -13.61
N THR A 131 -23.97 0.16 -13.98
CA THR A 131 -24.52 1.31 -13.23
C THR A 131 -24.89 1.01 -11.78
N SER A 132 -25.19 -0.25 -11.45
CA SER A 132 -25.56 -0.73 -10.12
C SER A 132 -24.37 -0.94 -9.17
N LEU A 133 -23.14 -0.87 -9.67
CA LEU A 133 -21.92 -1.10 -8.91
C LEU A 133 -21.27 0.22 -8.49
N HIS A 134 -20.45 0.15 -7.45
CA HIS A 134 -19.61 1.24 -6.98
C HIS A 134 -18.13 0.88 -7.21
N ALA A 135 -17.29 1.89 -7.34
CA ALA A 135 -15.84 1.71 -7.37
C ALA A 135 -15.16 2.59 -6.31
N ILE A 136 -14.16 2.03 -5.65
CA ILE A 136 -13.30 2.70 -4.66
C ILE A 136 -11.86 2.64 -5.19
N SER A 137 -11.12 3.76 -5.10
CA SER A 137 -9.69 3.81 -5.42
C SER A 137 -8.96 4.75 -4.45
N ASN A 138 -7.68 4.95 -4.66
CA ASN A 138 -6.79 5.81 -3.85
C ASN A 138 -7.32 7.23 -3.64
N MET A 139 -7.77 7.86 -4.71
CA MET A 139 -8.20 9.27 -4.74
C MET A 139 -9.73 9.41 -4.79
N PRO A 140 -10.27 10.58 -4.46
CA PRO A 140 -11.69 10.86 -4.64
C PRO A 140 -12.13 10.78 -6.10
N LEU A 141 -13.44 10.60 -6.28
CA LEU A 141 -14.10 10.74 -7.57
C LEU A 141 -13.81 12.13 -8.19
N GLU A 142 -13.39 12.14 -9.45
CA GLU A 142 -13.29 13.36 -10.27
C GLU A 142 -14.56 13.55 -11.12
N SER A 143 -15.02 12.48 -11.77
CA SER A 143 -16.24 12.53 -12.61
C SER A 143 -16.88 11.15 -12.77
N GLU A 144 -18.19 11.13 -12.94
CA GLU A 144 -18.96 9.97 -13.35
C GLU A 144 -19.77 10.30 -14.60
N ARG A 145 -19.73 9.42 -15.60
CA ARG A 145 -20.49 9.55 -16.85
C ARG A 145 -21.30 8.29 -17.11
N LEU A 146 -22.60 8.44 -17.26
CA LEU A 146 -23.52 7.35 -17.57
C LEU A 146 -23.55 7.11 -19.09
N ASP A 147 -23.57 5.85 -19.47
CA ASP A 147 -23.76 5.37 -20.83
C ASP A 147 -24.71 4.17 -20.79
N SER A 148 -25.99 4.39 -21.06
CA SER A 148 -27.09 3.41 -21.08
C SER A 148 -27.08 2.36 -19.95
N VAL A 149 -26.25 1.34 -20.01
CA VAL A 149 -26.17 0.22 -19.04
C VAL A 149 -24.91 0.24 -18.18
N LYS A 150 -23.91 1.02 -18.56
CA LYS A 150 -22.65 1.17 -17.85
C LYS A 150 -22.41 2.61 -17.43
N LYS A 151 -21.51 2.80 -16.50
CA LYS A 151 -20.96 4.11 -16.14
C LYS A 151 -19.45 4.08 -16.15
N THR A 152 -18.85 5.21 -16.52
CA THR A 152 -17.40 5.42 -16.40
C THR A 152 -17.14 6.32 -15.20
N ILE A 153 -16.39 5.82 -14.25
CA ILE A 153 -15.93 6.52 -13.04
C ILE A 153 -14.47 6.89 -13.28
N THR A 154 -14.14 8.16 -13.12
CA THR A 154 -12.76 8.66 -13.20
C THR A 154 -12.38 9.21 -11.83
N PHE A 155 -11.26 8.75 -11.29
CA PHE A 155 -10.70 9.25 -10.04
C PHE A 155 -9.71 10.38 -10.29
N LYS A 156 -9.55 11.28 -9.30
CA LYS A 156 -8.50 12.29 -9.35
C LYS A 156 -7.13 11.63 -9.43
N LYS A 157 -6.17 12.33 -10.03
CA LYS A 157 -4.79 11.87 -10.13
C LYS A 157 -4.16 11.75 -8.74
N THR A 158 -3.39 10.69 -8.52
CA THR A 158 -2.63 10.49 -7.27
C THR A 158 -1.40 11.38 -7.21
N PRO A 159 -0.84 11.64 -6.04
CA PRO A 159 0.57 12.02 -5.93
C PRO A 159 1.48 10.93 -6.52
N ARG A 160 2.79 11.21 -6.60
CA ARG A 160 3.77 10.20 -6.99
C ARG A 160 3.85 9.11 -5.95
N MET A 161 3.57 7.88 -6.35
CA MET A 161 3.60 6.69 -5.49
C MET A 161 4.07 5.46 -6.27
N SER A 162 4.45 4.41 -5.56
CA SER A 162 4.85 3.12 -6.15
C SER A 162 3.63 2.37 -6.70
N THR A 163 3.85 1.50 -7.68
CA THR A 163 2.78 0.72 -8.33
C THR A 163 2.00 -0.15 -7.36
N TYR A 164 2.68 -0.73 -6.36
CA TYR A 164 2.06 -1.66 -5.41
C TYR A 164 1.01 -1.01 -4.50
N LEU A 165 1.02 0.33 -4.38
CA LEU A 165 0.07 1.10 -3.58
C LEU A 165 -1.23 1.47 -4.32
N LEU A 166 -1.32 1.18 -5.62
CA LEU A 166 -2.52 1.46 -6.40
C LEU A 166 -3.63 0.48 -6.02
N TYR A 167 -4.83 1.00 -5.78
CA TYR A 167 -5.99 0.21 -5.40
C TYR A 167 -7.20 0.42 -6.32
N LEU A 168 -7.94 -0.66 -6.55
CA LEU A 168 -9.25 -0.67 -7.16
C LEU A 168 -10.15 -1.70 -6.46
N GLY A 169 -11.28 -1.26 -5.93
CA GLY A 169 -12.36 -2.11 -5.42
C GLY A 169 -13.65 -1.85 -6.17
N ILE A 170 -14.34 -2.89 -6.63
CA ILE A 170 -15.61 -2.78 -7.37
C ILE A 170 -16.64 -3.72 -6.76
N GLY A 171 -17.84 -3.21 -6.53
CA GLY A 171 -18.94 -4.02 -6.01
C GLY A 171 -20.03 -3.19 -5.35
N ARG A 172 -20.74 -3.80 -4.41
CA ARG A 172 -21.71 -3.11 -3.56
C ARG A 172 -21.11 -2.95 -2.18
N PHE A 173 -20.99 -1.70 -1.74
CA PHE A 173 -20.45 -1.35 -0.44
C PHE A 173 -21.49 -0.63 0.41
N ASP A 174 -21.44 -0.88 1.72
CA ASP A 174 -22.03 -0.01 2.73
C ASP A 174 -20.94 0.91 3.25
N GLU A 175 -21.12 2.22 3.08
CA GLU A 175 -20.14 3.21 3.50
C GLU A 175 -20.66 4.03 4.69
N SER A 176 -19.74 4.46 5.55
CA SER A 176 -19.96 5.53 6.53
C SER A 176 -18.85 6.53 6.40
N ILE A 177 -19.19 7.81 6.40
CA ILE A 177 -18.24 8.91 6.20
C ILE A 177 -18.27 9.77 7.46
N GLU A 178 -17.09 10.02 8.02
CA GLU A 178 -16.87 11.03 9.05
C GLU A 178 -15.75 11.97 8.61
N ARG A 179 -15.93 13.26 8.86
CA ARG A 179 -14.94 14.27 8.53
C ARG A 179 -14.05 14.57 9.73
N SER A 180 -12.73 14.57 9.52
CA SER A 180 -11.73 15.01 10.48
C SER A 180 -10.86 16.11 9.84
N GLY A 181 -11.10 17.37 10.25
CA GLY A 181 -10.46 18.52 9.59
C GLY A 181 -10.83 18.59 8.11
N GLU A 182 -9.84 18.45 7.25
CA GLU A 182 -10.02 18.45 5.78
C GLU A 182 -10.09 17.04 5.18
N ILE A 183 -9.98 15.98 6.00
CA ILE A 183 -9.91 14.59 5.58
C ILE A 183 -11.27 13.92 5.74
N ASP A 184 -11.78 13.27 4.70
CA ASP A 184 -12.92 12.38 4.79
C ASP A 184 -12.43 10.97 5.15
N ILE A 185 -12.81 10.48 6.34
CA ILE A 185 -12.56 9.10 6.81
C ILE A 185 -13.76 8.26 6.45
N ILE A 186 -13.57 7.25 5.60
CA ILE A 186 -14.65 6.43 5.03
C ILE A 186 -14.41 4.97 5.38
N ILE A 187 -15.36 4.37 6.08
CA ILE A 187 -15.35 2.93 6.34
C ILE A 187 -16.26 2.26 5.33
N ALA A 188 -15.72 1.42 4.47
CA ALA A 188 -16.46 0.66 3.47
C ALA A 188 -16.48 -0.83 3.86
N THR A 189 -17.66 -1.43 3.90
CA THR A 189 -17.85 -2.85 4.18
C THR A 189 -18.67 -3.49 3.07
N THR A 190 -18.68 -4.81 2.96
CA THR A 190 -19.62 -5.51 2.06
C THR A 190 -21.05 -5.16 2.43
N PHE A 191 -21.91 -5.10 1.41
CA PHE A 191 -23.32 -4.74 1.57
C PHE A 191 -24.03 -5.61 2.63
N GLY A 192 -24.77 -4.97 3.54
CA GLY A 192 -25.48 -5.60 4.66
C GLY A 192 -24.68 -5.75 5.95
N LYS A 193 -23.43 -5.27 6.02
CA LYS A 193 -22.55 -5.38 7.22
C LYS A 193 -22.23 -4.04 7.89
N SER A 194 -23.12 -3.09 7.88
CA SER A 194 -22.89 -1.69 8.33
C SER A 194 -22.66 -1.47 9.84
N GLY A 195 -22.84 -2.48 10.70
CA GLY A 195 -23.04 -2.29 12.15
C GLY A 195 -21.80 -1.96 13.01
N ARG A 196 -20.55 -2.14 12.57
CA ARG A 196 -19.35 -2.09 13.42
C ARG A 196 -18.28 -1.09 12.95
N LYS A 197 -18.70 0.08 12.51
CA LYS A 197 -17.82 1.07 11.89
C LYS A 197 -17.28 2.12 12.87
N LYS A 198 -18.02 2.44 13.94
CA LYS A 198 -17.71 3.55 14.86
C LYS A 198 -16.33 3.42 15.51
N PHE A 199 -15.98 2.22 15.99
CA PHE A 199 -14.69 1.98 16.63
C PHE A 199 -13.52 2.19 15.66
N ALA A 200 -13.63 1.62 14.45
CA ALA A 200 -12.60 1.79 13.42
C ALA A 200 -12.41 3.27 13.02
N THR A 201 -13.50 4.02 12.88
CA THR A 201 -13.46 5.47 12.59
C THR A 201 -12.77 6.24 13.70
N GLU A 202 -13.10 5.94 14.98
CA GLU A 202 -12.45 6.60 16.14
C GLU A 202 -10.94 6.36 16.17
N ILE A 203 -10.53 5.08 15.97
CA ILE A 203 -9.11 4.72 15.92
C ILE A 203 -8.42 5.42 14.75
N ALA A 204 -9.00 5.38 13.55
CA ALA A 204 -8.42 6.02 12.37
C ALA A 204 -8.18 7.52 12.59
N LYS A 205 -9.18 8.23 13.11
CA LYS A 205 -9.07 9.66 13.42
C LYS A 205 -7.93 9.95 14.39
N LYS A 206 -7.92 9.24 15.54
CA LYS A 206 -6.90 9.48 16.58
C LYS A 206 -5.50 9.08 16.10
N SER A 207 -5.37 8.06 15.27
CA SER A 207 -4.10 7.65 14.68
C SER A 207 -3.56 8.70 13.71
N ILE A 208 -4.41 9.27 12.84
CA ILE A 208 -4.01 10.37 11.95
C ILE A 208 -3.56 11.58 12.77
N ASP A 209 -4.36 12.00 13.75
CA ASP A 209 -4.03 13.12 14.63
C ASP A 209 -2.68 12.91 15.37
N PHE A 210 -2.43 11.69 15.86
CA PHE A 210 -1.16 11.33 16.48
C PHE A 210 0.00 11.42 15.51
N CYS A 211 -0.11 10.79 14.33
CA CYS A 211 0.95 10.76 13.33
C CYS A 211 1.29 12.14 12.79
N GLU A 212 0.28 12.96 12.48
CA GLU A 212 0.49 14.36 12.07
C GLU A 212 1.27 15.15 13.11
N ASN A 213 0.90 15.02 14.39
CA ASN A 213 1.60 15.68 15.49
C ASN A 213 3.01 15.12 15.71
N TYR A 214 3.18 13.81 15.63
CA TYR A 214 4.47 13.16 15.92
C TYR A 214 5.48 13.41 14.81
N PHE A 215 5.08 13.26 13.55
CA PHE A 215 5.95 13.42 12.37
C PHE A 215 6.06 14.89 11.92
N GLY A 216 5.12 15.76 12.32
CA GLY A 216 5.10 17.16 11.90
C GLY A 216 4.72 17.35 10.42
N ILE A 217 4.16 16.34 9.78
CA ILE A 217 3.70 16.35 8.39
C ILE A 217 2.24 15.94 8.37
N ARG A 218 1.37 16.79 7.79
CA ARG A 218 -0.05 16.48 7.65
C ARG A 218 -0.28 15.32 6.69
N TYR A 219 -1.37 14.61 6.89
CA TYR A 219 -1.81 13.58 5.94
C TYR A 219 -2.05 14.20 4.56
N MET A 220 -1.54 13.57 3.52
CA MET A 220 -1.34 14.19 2.21
C MET A 220 -2.54 14.12 1.28
N LEU A 221 -3.52 13.23 1.58
CA LEU A 221 -4.67 13.01 0.70
C LEU A 221 -5.95 13.59 1.31
N PRO A 222 -6.95 13.96 0.49
CA PRO A 222 -8.18 14.57 0.98
C PRO A 222 -9.16 13.56 1.61
N LYS A 223 -8.88 12.28 1.49
CA LYS A 223 -9.71 11.21 2.06
C LYS A 223 -8.88 9.98 2.39
N ILE A 224 -9.42 9.14 3.24
CA ILE A 224 -8.94 7.78 3.47
C ILE A 224 -10.12 6.81 3.58
N HIS A 225 -10.09 5.76 2.76
CA HIS A 225 -10.99 4.62 2.93
C HIS A 225 -10.31 3.55 3.78
N LEU A 226 -11.07 2.93 4.66
CA LEU A 226 -10.75 1.66 5.30
C LEU A 226 -11.74 0.65 4.75
N VAL A 227 -11.29 -0.26 3.90
CA VAL A 227 -12.13 -1.16 3.11
C VAL A 227 -12.04 -2.58 3.66
N ALA A 228 -13.15 -3.12 4.15
CA ALA A 228 -13.21 -4.51 4.59
C ALA A 228 -13.41 -5.45 3.40
N ILE A 229 -12.45 -6.34 3.19
CA ILE A 229 -12.44 -7.34 2.09
C ILE A 229 -12.76 -8.72 2.68
N PRO A 230 -13.76 -9.46 2.13
CA PRO A 230 -14.20 -10.75 2.66
C PRO A 230 -13.12 -11.84 2.52
N GLU A 231 -12.45 -11.90 1.37
CA GLU A 231 -11.35 -12.84 1.08
C GLU A 231 -10.07 -12.04 0.85
N PHE A 232 -9.20 -12.02 1.87
CA PHE A 232 -7.96 -11.28 1.89
C PHE A 232 -6.85 -12.08 2.55
N ALA A 233 -5.72 -12.26 1.88
CA ALA A 233 -4.65 -13.15 2.36
C ALA A 233 -3.92 -12.56 3.57
N ALA A 234 -3.64 -11.26 3.56
CA ALA A 234 -2.98 -10.54 4.65
C ALA A 234 -3.96 -10.12 5.77
N GLY A 235 -3.47 -9.47 6.81
CA GLY A 235 -4.28 -8.79 7.82
C GLY A 235 -4.89 -7.51 7.28
N ALA A 236 -4.05 -6.67 6.69
CA ALA A 236 -4.40 -5.44 5.99
C ALA A 236 -3.35 -5.10 4.93
N MET A 237 -3.52 -3.97 4.24
CA MET A 237 -2.60 -3.43 3.22
C MET A 237 -2.78 -1.93 3.10
N GLU A 238 -1.69 -1.21 3.13
CA GLU A 238 -1.57 0.24 3.19
C GLU A 238 -1.87 1.00 1.89
N ASN A 239 -2.59 0.47 0.93
CA ASN A 239 -2.85 1.18 -0.34
C ASN A 239 -3.19 2.66 -0.08
N TRP A 240 -2.38 3.58 -0.61
CA TRP A 240 -2.43 5.00 -0.22
C TRP A 240 -3.81 5.63 -0.42
N GLY A 241 -4.46 5.99 0.69
CA GLY A 241 -5.80 6.57 0.69
C GLY A 241 -6.95 5.57 0.52
N ALA A 242 -6.68 4.25 0.44
CA ALA A 242 -7.69 3.20 0.33
C ALA A 242 -7.18 1.89 0.96
N ILE A 243 -6.89 1.94 2.26
CA ILE A 243 -6.37 0.81 3.05
C ILE A 243 -7.37 -0.34 2.99
N THR A 244 -6.90 -1.54 2.68
CA THR A 244 -7.72 -2.76 2.69
C THR A 244 -7.46 -3.57 3.93
N PHE A 245 -8.50 -4.20 4.44
CA PHE A 245 -8.45 -5.02 5.66
C PHE A 245 -9.17 -6.34 5.42
N ARG A 246 -8.63 -7.41 5.97
CA ARG A 246 -9.47 -8.58 6.25
C ARG A 246 -10.61 -8.14 7.16
N GLU A 247 -11.85 -8.56 6.88
CA GLU A 247 -13.04 -8.10 7.65
C GLU A 247 -12.85 -8.21 9.17
N THR A 248 -12.23 -9.29 9.66
CA THR A 248 -11.98 -9.50 11.09
C THR A 248 -10.94 -8.57 11.70
N ALA A 249 -10.10 -7.95 10.88
CA ALA A 249 -9.08 -6.99 11.31
C ALA A 249 -9.60 -5.54 11.37
N LEU A 250 -10.80 -5.28 10.84
CA LEU A 250 -11.43 -3.94 10.86
C LEU A 250 -12.63 -3.87 11.78
N GLN A 251 -13.37 -4.96 11.98
CA GLN A 251 -14.69 -4.95 12.60
C GLN A 251 -14.63 -5.30 14.09
N ALA A 252 -14.64 -4.28 14.95
CA ALA A 252 -14.85 -4.40 16.38
C ALA A 252 -15.84 -3.35 16.88
N ASP A 253 -16.47 -3.62 18.03
CA ASP A 253 -17.40 -2.74 18.71
C ASP A 253 -17.25 -2.82 20.25
N GLU A 254 -18.11 -2.14 20.99
CA GLU A 254 -18.08 -2.13 22.46
C GLU A 254 -18.37 -3.52 23.07
N ALA A 255 -19.11 -4.39 22.35
CA ALA A 255 -19.39 -5.76 22.77
C ALA A 255 -18.24 -6.74 22.48
N SER A 256 -17.27 -6.32 21.65
CA SER A 256 -16.09 -7.12 21.35
C SER A 256 -15.17 -7.23 22.57
N SER A 257 -14.46 -8.35 22.71
CA SER A 257 -13.49 -8.52 23.79
C SER A 257 -12.38 -7.47 23.72
N VAL A 258 -11.77 -7.16 24.87
CA VAL A 258 -10.63 -6.23 24.92
C VAL A 258 -9.50 -6.68 23.99
N ILE A 259 -9.24 -7.99 23.91
CA ILE A 259 -8.21 -8.55 23.02
C ILE A 259 -8.54 -8.24 21.56
N ALA A 260 -9.78 -8.47 21.13
CA ALA A 260 -10.20 -8.17 19.76
C ALA A 260 -10.10 -6.66 19.44
N ARG A 261 -10.50 -5.80 20.38
CA ARG A 261 -10.39 -4.34 20.21
C ARG A 261 -8.95 -3.88 20.14
N LYS A 262 -8.05 -4.42 20.99
CA LYS A 262 -6.60 -4.13 20.92
C LYS A 262 -6.05 -4.50 19.54
N ARG A 263 -6.35 -5.71 19.05
CA ARG A 263 -5.87 -6.18 17.75
C ARG A 263 -6.36 -5.30 16.60
N VAL A 264 -7.65 -4.96 16.57
CA VAL A 264 -8.21 -4.06 15.53
C VAL A 264 -7.59 -2.67 15.61
N ALA A 265 -7.40 -2.11 16.83
CA ALA A 265 -6.77 -0.81 17.00
C ALA A 265 -5.30 -0.82 16.53
N GLU A 266 -4.55 -1.86 16.85
CA GLU A 266 -3.16 -2.06 16.45
C GLU A 266 -3.03 -2.14 14.93
N VAL A 267 -3.85 -2.98 14.25
CA VAL A 267 -3.80 -3.12 12.79
C VAL A 267 -4.19 -1.80 12.11
N ILE A 268 -5.25 -1.11 12.54
CA ILE A 268 -5.64 0.18 11.96
C ILE A 268 -4.51 1.21 12.15
N ALA A 269 -3.89 1.26 13.33
CA ALA A 269 -2.79 2.18 13.59
C ALA A 269 -1.55 1.85 12.74
N HIS A 270 -1.23 0.57 12.55
CA HIS A 270 -0.14 0.08 11.70
C HIS A 270 -0.32 0.57 10.26
N GLU A 271 -1.47 0.31 9.67
CA GLU A 271 -1.77 0.73 8.29
C GLU A 271 -1.76 2.25 8.13
N LEU A 272 -2.17 2.99 9.16
CA LEU A 272 -2.16 4.46 9.10
C LEU A 272 -0.76 5.06 9.24
N VAL A 273 0.15 4.41 9.96
CA VAL A 273 1.57 4.82 10.00
C VAL A 273 2.22 4.69 8.64
N HIS A 274 1.86 3.66 7.87
CA HIS A 274 2.35 3.47 6.52
C HIS A 274 2.09 4.65 5.59
N MET A 275 1.08 5.49 5.85
CA MET A 275 0.83 6.71 5.07
C MET A 275 2.06 7.64 5.05
N TRP A 276 2.96 7.54 6.04
CA TRP A 276 4.24 8.24 6.12
C TRP A 276 5.43 7.32 5.80
N PHE A 277 5.48 6.12 6.42
CA PHE A 277 6.54 5.12 6.22
C PHE A 277 6.02 3.98 5.34
N GLY A 278 6.24 4.07 4.04
CA GLY A 278 5.73 3.17 3.02
C GLY A 278 5.17 3.95 1.83
N ASP A 279 4.27 4.91 2.08
CA ASP A 279 3.58 5.67 1.04
C ASP A 279 4.28 6.98 0.69
N LEU A 280 4.39 7.90 1.65
CA LEU A 280 5.07 9.18 1.44
C LEU A 280 6.54 8.96 1.12
N VAL A 281 7.21 8.18 1.96
CA VAL A 281 8.60 7.73 1.76
C VAL A 281 8.59 6.22 1.68
N THR A 282 9.00 5.65 0.54
CA THR A 282 9.01 4.20 0.30
C THR A 282 10.46 3.71 0.25
N MET A 283 10.74 2.50 0.73
CA MET A 283 12.04 1.88 0.54
C MET A 283 12.46 1.89 -0.92
N ARG A 284 13.76 1.99 -1.19
CA ARG A 284 14.31 1.98 -2.55
C ARG A 284 14.21 0.61 -3.20
N TRP A 285 14.41 -0.43 -2.39
CA TRP A 285 14.24 -1.82 -2.79
C TRP A 285 13.81 -2.67 -1.58
N TRP A 286 13.32 -3.84 -1.83
CA TRP A 286 12.73 -4.74 -0.85
C TRP A 286 13.68 -5.21 0.26
N ASN A 287 15.01 -5.14 0.10
CA ASN A 287 15.94 -5.40 1.19
C ASN A 287 15.75 -4.47 2.40
N ASP A 288 15.18 -3.29 2.17
CA ASP A 288 14.82 -2.32 3.20
C ASP A 288 13.31 -2.34 3.57
N LEU A 289 12.62 -3.48 3.39
CA LEU A 289 11.21 -3.64 3.77
C LEU A 289 10.95 -3.22 5.23
N TRP A 290 11.93 -3.41 6.10
CA TRP A 290 11.87 -3.01 7.50
C TRP A 290 11.64 -1.49 7.70
N LEU A 291 12.04 -0.64 6.77
CA LEU A 291 11.73 0.80 6.81
C LEU A 291 10.22 1.08 6.74
N ASN A 292 9.46 0.20 6.14
CA ASN A 292 8.00 0.27 6.15
C ASN A 292 7.48 -0.46 7.40
N GLU A 293 7.73 -1.75 7.51
CA GLU A 293 7.05 -2.65 8.44
C GLU A 293 7.47 -2.50 9.89
N SER A 294 8.78 -2.37 10.15
CA SER A 294 9.26 -2.19 11.53
C SER A 294 8.79 -0.86 12.11
N PHE A 295 8.78 0.20 11.28
CA PHE A 295 8.27 1.51 11.71
C PHE A 295 6.77 1.47 11.94
N ALA A 296 6.00 0.89 11.02
CA ALA A 296 4.56 0.75 11.19
C ALA A 296 4.23 -0.04 12.47
N THR A 297 4.95 -1.13 12.73
CA THR A 297 4.80 -1.93 13.94
C THR A 297 5.11 -1.12 15.20
N LEU A 298 6.31 -0.53 15.32
CA LEU A 298 6.69 0.25 16.50
C LEU A 298 5.72 1.40 16.77
N MET A 299 5.39 2.16 15.72
CA MET A 299 4.56 3.35 15.85
C MET A 299 3.09 3.00 16.13
N ALA A 300 2.58 1.86 15.65
CA ALA A 300 1.24 1.38 16.00
C ALA A 300 1.08 1.22 17.51
N TYR A 301 2.06 0.62 18.19
CA TYR A 301 2.06 0.51 19.66
C TYR A 301 2.12 1.87 20.34
N LYS A 302 2.90 2.83 19.82
CA LYS A 302 2.93 4.21 20.36
C LYS A 302 1.58 4.90 20.19
N VAL A 303 0.95 4.75 19.03
CA VAL A 303 -0.38 5.31 18.75
C VAL A 303 -1.42 4.74 19.71
N VAL A 304 -1.51 3.41 19.81
CA VAL A 304 -2.53 2.76 20.65
C VAL A 304 -2.30 3.02 22.15
N ASP A 305 -1.04 3.05 22.61
CA ASP A 305 -0.70 3.43 23.99
C ASP A 305 -1.12 4.87 24.32
N SER A 306 -0.93 5.78 23.37
CA SER A 306 -1.38 7.18 23.50
C SER A 306 -2.91 7.30 23.58
N ILE A 307 -3.66 6.49 22.83
CA ILE A 307 -5.13 6.51 22.81
C ILE A 307 -5.72 5.81 24.04
N TYR A 308 -5.14 4.66 24.44
CA TYR A 308 -5.63 3.79 25.51
C TYR A 308 -4.50 3.34 26.45
N PRO A 309 -3.89 4.24 27.26
CA PRO A 309 -2.76 3.89 28.14
C PRO A 309 -3.06 2.74 29.10
N HIS A 310 -4.33 2.63 29.54
CA HIS A 310 -4.79 1.58 30.45
C HIS A 310 -4.79 0.18 29.83
N TRP A 311 -4.67 0.06 28.50
CA TRP A 311 -4.56 -1.23 27.82
C TRP A 311 -3.18 -1.87 27.95
N LYS A 312 -2.14 -1.09 28.32
CA LYS A 312 -0.76 -1.55 28.55
C LYS A 312 -0.22 -2.33 27.36
N VAL A 313 -0.42 -1.83 26.14
CA VAL A 313 -0.10 -2.52 24.89
C VAL A 313 1.40 -2.85 24.73
N TRP A 314 2.28 -2.18 25.47
CA TRP A 314 3.70 -2.54 25.50
C TRP A 314 3.96 -3.92 26.12
N GLN A 315 3.03 -4.43 26.95
CA GLN A 315 3.08 -5.82 27.41
C GLN A 315 2.71 -6.79 26.27
N ASP A 316 1.72 -6.39 25.44
CA ASP A 316 1.34 -7.17 24.25
C ASP A 316 2.48 -7.20 23.24
N PHE A 317 3.18 -6.06 23.00
CA PHE A 317 4.39 -6.00 22.18
C PHE A 317 5.48 -6.99 22.63
N LEU A 318 5.72 -7.08 23.95
CA LEU A 318 6.70 -8.02 24.48
C LEU A 318 6.26 -9.48 24.30
N LEU A 319 4.98 -9.77 24.55
CA LEU A 319 4.45 -11.14 24.51
C LEU A 319 4.22 -11.66 23.08
N ASN A 320 3.86 -10.79 22.16
CA ASN A 320 3.54 -11.16 20.78
C ASN A 320 4.74 -10.93 19.86
N ASP A 321 5.07 -9.67 19.55
CA ASP A 321 6.06 -9.34 18.54
C ASP A 321 7.49 -9.68 18.97
N THR A 322 7.89 -9.29 20.19
CA THR A 322 9.26 -9.59 20.67
C THR A 322 9.47 -11.09 20.81
N SER A 323 8.51 -11.82 21.39
CA SER A 323 8.65 -13.26 21.60
C SER A 323 8.62 -14.03 20.29
N ALA A 324 7.75 -13.66 19.33
CA ALA A 324 7.70 -14.26 17.99
C ALA A 324 9.00 -13.99 17.22
N ALA A 325 9.50 -12.77 17.26
CA ALA A 325 10.77 -12.38 16.63
C ALA A 325 11.95 -13.18 17.21
N MET A 326 12.06 -13.30 18.55
CA MET A 326 13.09 -14.10 19.19
C MET A 326 13.00 -15.58 18.82
N ALA A 327 11.79 -16.14 18.76
CA ALA A 327 11.59 -17.53 18.37
C ALA A 327 12.01 -17.75 16.91
N ARG A 328 11.63 -16.86 16.01
CA ARG A 328 12.01 -16.91 14.59
C ARG A 328 13.52 -16.73 14.41
N ASP A 329 14.13 -15.78 15.13
CA ASP A 329 15.56 -15.45 15.02
C ASP A 329 16.47 -16.56 15.59
N SER A 330 15.95 -17.42 16.46
CA SER A 330 16.69 -18.56 17.00
C SER A 330 16.86 -19.73 16.02
N LEU A 331 16.18 -19.69 14.87
CA LEU A 331 16.22 -20.75 13.87
C LEU A 331 17.45 -20.63 12.96
N ASN A 332 17.96 -21.77 12.49
CA ASN A 332 19.12 -21.79 11.56
C ASN A 332 18.85 -21.11 10.21
N ASN A 333 17.59 -20.94 9.84
CA ASN A 333 17.16 -20.26 8.61
C ASN A 333 16.65 -18.83 8.87
N THR A 334 17.13 -18.18 9.92
CA THR A 334 16.89 -16.76 10.14
C THR A 334 17.63 -15.91 9.11
N HIS A 335 17.27 -14.65 9.04
CA HIS A 335 17.93 -13.65 8.19
C HIS A 335 18.14 -12.34 8.97
N PRO A 336 19.04 -11.44 8.54
CA PRO A 336 19.15 -10.12 9.13
C PRO A 336 17.89 -9.29 8.86
N VAL A 337 17.68 -8.21 9.63
CA VAL A 337 16.56 -7.27 9.41
C VAL A 337 16.62 -6.65 8.01
N GLU A 338 17.82 -6.24 7.57
CA GLU A 338 18.09 -5.90 6.17
C GLU A 338 18.50 -7.15 5.41
N ALA A 339 17.54 -7.77 4.72
CA ALA A 339 17.73 -9.03 4.01
C ALA A 339 18.01 -8.79 2.53
N GLU A 340 19.04 -9.47 1.97
CA GLU A 340 19.31 -9.39 0.53
C GLU A 340 18.16 -10.02 -0.26
N VAL A 341 17.53 -9.23 -1.16
CA VAL A 341 16.45 -9.66 -2.07
C VAL A 341 16.89 -9.42 -3.50
N LYS A 342 17.05 -10.49 -4.27
CA LYS A 342 17.55 -10.43 -5.67
C LYS A 342 16.43 -10.43 -6.70
N SER A 343 15.29 -11.00 -6.34
CA SER A 343 14.18 -11.18 -7.29
C SER A 343 12.82 -11.06 -6.60
N PRO A 344 11.76 -10.72 -7.35
CA PRO A 344 10.40 -10.66 -6.80
C PRO A 344 9.93 -11.95 -6.12
N ASN A 345 10.41 -13.12 -6.54
CA ASN A 345 10.04 -14.41 -5.95
C ASN A 345 10.57 -14.62 -4.51
N GLU A 346 11.58 -13.85 -4.12
CA GLU A 346 12.17 -13.92 -2.77
C GLU A 346 11.47 -12.98 -1.79
N ILE A 347 10.75 -11.97 -2.29
CA ILE A 347 10.15 -10.92 -1.45
C ILE A 347 9.19 -11.51 -0.42
N ALA A 348 8.36 -12.48 -0.80
CA ALA A 348 7.39 -13.09 0.12
C ALA A 348 8.04 -13.75 1.36
N GLN A 349 9.34 -14.10 1.31
CA GLN A 349 10.03 -14.78 2.39
C GLN A 349 10.45 -13.83 3.53
N ILE A 350 10.52 -12.53 3.25
CA ILE A 350 10.93 -11.52 4.23
C ILE A 350 9.74 -10.82 4.91
N PHE A 351 8.49 -11.15 4.54
CA PHE A 351 7.30 -10.71 5.28
C PHE A 351 7.09 -11.62 6.49
N ASP A 352 7.95 -11.51 7.48
CA ASP A 352 7.97 -12.35 8.68
C ASP A 352 8.30 -11.58 9.97
N ASP A 353 8.31 -12.28 11.10
CA ASP A 353 8.57 -11.68 12.42
C ASP A 353 9.93 -10.96 12.52
N ILE A 354 10.87 -11.20 11.60
CA ILE A 354 12.15 -10.48 11.56
C ILE A 354 11.93 -9.06 11.05
N SER A 355 11.30 -8.90 9.91
CA SER A 355 11.04 -7.58 9.32
C SER A 355 10.05 -6.75 10.14
N TYR A 356 9.07 -7.38 10.79
CA TYR A 356 8.07 -6.71 11.63
C TYR A 356 8.56 -6.54 13.08
N GLY A 357 8.69 -7.66 13.80
CA GLY A 357 8.92 -7.68 15.25
C GLY A 357 10.36 -7.39 15.65
N LYS A 358 11.37 -8.08 15.05
CA LYS A 358 12.79 -7.83 15.37
C LYS A 358 13.20 -6.42 15.01
N GLY A 359 12.84 -5.94 13.81
CA GLY A 359 13.14 -4.58 13.39
C GLY A 359 12.51 -3.54 14.30
N ALA A 360 11.24 -3.73 14.72
CA ALA A 360 10.60 -2.84 15.69
C ALA A 360 11.30 -2.86 17.07
N CYS A 361 11.79 -4.01 17.53
CA CYS A 361 12.60 -4.12 18.75
C CYS A 361 13.92 -3.33 18.63
N VAL A 362 14.61 -3.45 17.48
CA VAL A 362 15.84 -2.71 17.21
C VAL A 362 15.57 -1.20 17.22
N LEU A 363 14.53 -0.75 16.51
CA LEU A 363 14.14 0.68 16.49
C LEU A 363 13.82 1.21 17.91
N ARG A 364 13.15 0.41 18.72
CA ARG A 364 12.85 0.77 20.12
C ARG A 364 14.12 0.86 20.96
N MET A 365 15.08 -0.03 20.75
CA MET A 365 16.40 -0.01 21.39
C MET A 365 17.17 1.27 21.01
N ILE A 366 17.19 1.60 19.72
CA ILE A 366 17.83 2.83 19.20
C ILE A 366 17.16 4.07 19.76
N GLU A 367 15.83 4.14 19.82
CA GLU A 367 15.12 5.24 20.46
C GLU A 367 15.55 5.44 21.92
N ALA A 368 15.63 4.35 22.71
CA ALA A 368 16.10 4.42 24.09
C ALA A 368 17.56 4.90 24.19
N TYR A 369 18.39 4.51 23.23
CA TYR A 369 19.82 4.89 23.18
C TYR A 369 20.01 6.38 22.82
N VAL A 370 19.34 6.89 21.78
CA VAL A 370 19.51 8.28 21.33
C VAL A 370 18.64 9.28 22.11
N GLY A 371 17.58 8.80 22.73
CA GLY A 371 16.55 9.60 23.41
C GLY A 371 15.36 9.91 22.51
N ALA A 372 14.16 9.98 23.10
CA ALA A 372 12.90 10.10 22.37
C ALA A 372 12.81 11.35 21.49
N ASP A 373 13.32 12.50 21.98
CA ASP A 373 13.27 13.75 21.20
C ASP A 373 14.19 13.73 19.99
N ALA A 374 15.40 13.17 20.11
CA ALA A 374 16.34 13.01 19.01
C ALA A 374 15.81 11.99 17.99
N PHE A 375 15.24 10.89 18.46
CA PHE A 375 14.59 9.90 17.61
C PHE A 375 13.46 10.53 16.79
N ARG A 376 12.51 11.19 17.46
CA ARG A 376 11.42 11.90 16.80
C ARG A 376 11.92 12.92 15.77
N LYS A 377 12.96 13.71 16.12
CA LYS A 377 13.55 14.69 15.21
C LYS A 377 14.20 14.04 14.01
N GLY A 378 14.87 12.91 14.19
CA GLY A 378 15.44 12.09 13.11
C GLY A 378 14.37 11.62 12.13
N LEU A 379 13.24 11.09 12.64
CA LEU A 379 12.12 10.68 11.79
C LEU A 379 11.52 11.86 11.01
N GLN A 380 11.32 13.01 11.65
CA GLN A 380 10.82 14.22 10.99
C GLN A 380 11.75 14.67 9.86
N ASN A 381 13.06 14.66 10.09
CA ASN A 381 14.04 15.03 9.08
C ASN A 381 14.02 14.04 7.91
N PHE A 382 14.07 12.73 8.20
CA PHE A 382 14.04 11.66 7.19
C PHE A 382 12.82 11.78 6.29
N LEU A 383 11.63 11.86 6.87
CA LEU A 383 10.38 11.99 6.12
C LEU A 383 10.35 13.29 5.30
N THR A 384 10.81 14.41 5.86
CA THR A 384 10.81 15.71 5.17
C THR A 384 11.76 15.72 3.96
N TRP A 385 12.94 15.10 4.09
CA TRP A 385 13.93 15.10 3.01
C TRP A 385 13.59 14.18 1.84
N HIS A 386 12.81 13.12 2.12
CA HIS A 386 12.49 12.09 1.12
C HIS A 386 11.03 12.06 0.68
N GLN A 387 10.23 13.10 1.00
CA GLN A 387 8.80 13.17 0.65
C GLN A 387 8.55 12.85 -0.83
N PHE A 388 7.55 12.01 -1.09
CA PHE A 388 7.16 11.54 -2.43
C PHE A 388 8.28 10.83 -3.20
N GLY A 389 9.31 10.42 -2.49
CA GLY A 389 10.49 9.73 -3.02
C GLY A 389 10.73 8.38 -2.34
N ASN A 390 11.95 7.90 -2.54
CA ASN A 390 12.43 6.64 -1.98
C ASN A 390 13.67 6.91 -1.10
N ALA A 391 13.87 6.05 -0.12
CA ALA A 391 15.05 6.08 0.74
C ALA A 391 15.52 4.65 1.07
N ASP A 392 16.75 4.53 1.56
CA ASP A 392 17.33 3.31 2.08
C ASP A 392 17.66 3.42 3.58
N GLY A 393 18.07 2.29 4.17
CA GLY A 393 18.42 2.22 5.57
C GLY A 393 19.54 3.17 5.97
N GLN A 394 20.56 3.34 5.11
CA GLN A 394 21.68 4.24 5.41
C GLN A 394 21.24 5.71 5.50
N GLU A 395 20.34 6.14 4.62
CA GLU A 395 19.78 7.50 4.64
C GLU A 395 18.98 7.75 5.93
N PHE A 396 18.28 6.71 6.42
CA PHE A 396 17.60 6.79 7.72
C PHE A 396 18.61 6.94 8.87
N TRP A 397 19.64 6.08 8.94
CA TRP A 397 20.63 6.16 10.01
C TRP A 397 21.37 7.50 10.01
N ASN A 398 21.75 8.02 8.85
CA ASN A 398 22.36 9.35 8.71
C ASN A 398 21.46 10.47 9.26
N SER A 399 20.13 10.35 9.05
CA SER A 399 19.17 11.32 9.59
C SER A 399 19.13 11.29 11.12
N LEU A 400 19.21 10.11 11.70
CA LEU A 400 19.15 9.89 13.14
C LEU A 400 20.46 10.33 13.82
N GLU A 401 21.62 10.01 13.24
CA GLU A 401 22.94 10.51 13.70
C GLU A 401 22.97 12.02 13.74
N LYS A 402 22.51 12.66 12.66
CA LYS A 402 22.45 14.13 12.58
C LYS A 402 21.53 14.74 13.64
N ALA A 403 20.41 14.09 13.94
CA ALA A 403 19.45 14.57 14.93
C ALA A 403 19.94 14.38 16.37
N SER A 404 20.63 13.26 16.65
CA SER A 404 21.10 12.89 17.99
C SER A 404 22.49 13.42 18.33
N GLY A 405 23.32 13.74 17.32
CA GLY A 405 24.73 14.05 17.48
C GLY A 405 25.58 12.85 17.92
N ARG A 406 25.06 11.60 17.78
CA ARG A 406 25.73 10.36 18.16
C ARG A 406 26.12 9.56 16.92
N ASP A 407 27.28 8.94 16.95
CA ASP A 407 27.70 7.93 15.99
C ASP A 407 26.99 6.60 16.32
N LEU A 408 26.24 6.06 15.38
CA LEU A 408 25.50 4.82 15.53
C LEU A 408 26.22 3.61 14.93
N SER A 409 27.36 3.80 14.26
CA SER A 409 28.08 2.74 13.54
C SER A 409 28.41 1.53 14.43
N GLN A 410 28.77 1.76 15.71
CA GLN A 410 29.08 0.70 16.67
C GLN A 410 27.83 -0.06 17.19
N VAL A 411 26.66 0.56 17.09
CA VAL A 411 25.40 -0.06 17.54
C VAL A 411 24.74 -0.82 16.41
N LEU A 412 25.01 -0.45 15.18
CA LEU A 412 24.44 -1.03 13.96
C LEU A 412 25.33 -2.13 13.34
N SER A 413 26.57 -2.25 13.77
CA SER A 413 27.52 -3.31 13.39
C SER A 413 27.26 -4.61 14.14
#